data_bf491beb63fb06bac313972fc220b148
#
_entry.id   bf491beb63fb06bac313972fc220b148
#
_cell.length_a   1.000
_cell.length_b   1.000
_cell.length_c   1.000
_cell.angle_alpha   90.00
_cell.angle_beta   90.00
_cell.angle_gamma   90.00
#
_symmetry.space_group_name_H-M   'P 1'
#
loop_
_entity.id
_entity.type
_entity.pdbx_description
1 polymer ?
#
loop_
_entity_poly.entity_id
_entity_poly.type
_entity_poly.pdbx_seq_one_letter_code
_entity_poly.pdbx_strand_id
1 'polypeptide(L)'
;MLKKIISGSQIGADIGGLIAAKEYGLETGGWMPKGFITQSGPHPDWAGQYGLQEHTSPKYSPRTFANVRDSDGTIRFAFDFNSAGERCTLKAIEQYKKPHIDINLNLNNKVDVIAEWIERYSIETLNIAGNSERTYSGITG
;
A
#
# COMPACT_ATOMS: atom_id res chain seq x y z
N MET A 1 3.86 9.29 15.87
CA MET A 1 2.42 9.29 15.53
C MET A 1 2.24 9.18 14.02
N LEU A 2 1.37 8.30 13.60
CA LEU A 2 1.09 8.10 12.17
C LEU A 2 0.47 9.38 11.57
N LYS A 3 1.05 9.85 10.45
CA LYS A 3 0.63 11.11 9.81
C LYS A 3 0.13 10.90 8.39
N LYS A 4 0.67 9.92 7.67
CA LYS A 4 0.43 9.75 6.24
C LYS A 4 0.36 8.28 5.85
N ILE A 5 -0.59 7.96 4.98
CA ILE A 5 -0.71 6.66 4.34
C ILE A 5 -0.38 6.83 2.86
N ILE A 6 0.51 6.00 2.34
CA ILE A 6 0.79 5.95 0.91
C ILE A 6 0.53 4.57 0.37
N SER A 7 0.24 4.47 -0.91
CA SER A 7 0.09 3.20 -1.61
C SER A 7 0.16 3.40 -3.11
N GLY A 8 0.21 2.29 -3.86
CA GLY A 8 0.18 2.32 -5.32
C GLY A 8 -1.20 2.53 -5.91
N SER A 9 -2.22 2.64 -5.08
CA SER A 9 -3.62 2.90 -5.48
C SER A 9 -4.19 1.89 -6.46
N GLN A 10 -3.70 0.66 -6.42
CA GLN A 10 -4.30 -0.41 -7.19
C GLN A 10 -5.57 -0.91 -6.49
N ILE A 11 -6.49 -1.45 -7.27
CA ILE A 11 -7.76 -1.97 -6.72
C ILE A 11 -7.45 -3.15 -5.79
N GLY A 12 -7.92 -3.07 -4.56
CA GLY A 12 -7.65 -4.06 -3.52
C GLY A 12 -7.17 -3.40 -2.24
N ALA A 13 -6.16 -3.99 -1.59
CA ALA A 13 -5.63 -3.49 -0.33
C ALA A 13 -5.08 -2.07 -0.46
N ASP A 14 -4.42 -1.76 -1.57
CA ASP A 14 -3.82 -0.44 -1.81
C ASP A 14 -4.86 0.68 -1.72
N ILE A 15 -5.91 0.61 -2.55
CA ILE A 15 -6.92 1.67 -2.58
C ILE A 15 -7.77 1.67 -1.31
N GLY A 16 -8.01 0.50 -0.73
CA GLY A 16 -8.72 0.39 0.55
C GLY A 16 -8.03 1.16 1.67
N GLY A 17 -6.71 1.10 1.72
CA GLY A 17 -5.91 1.85 2.69
C GLY A 17 -6.05 3.36 2.52
N LEU A 18 -6.04 3.85 1.29
CA LEU A 18 -6.19 5.29 1.01
C LEU A 18 -7.59 5.79 1.35
N ILE A 19 -8.62 5.03 1.03
CA ILE A 19 -10.01 5.39 1.35
C ILE A 19 -10.16 5.53 2.88
N ALA A 20 -9.69 4.54 3.63
CA ALA A 20 -9.77 4.55 5.08
C ALA A 20 -8.97 5.72 5.69
N ALA A 21 -7.75 5.96 5.20
CA ALA A 21 -6.91 7.05 5.68
C ALA A 21 -7.59 8.41 5.52
N LYS A 22 -8.21 8.64 4.37
CA LYS A 22 -8.89 9.90 4.09
C LYS A 22 -10.10 10.10 5.01
N GLU A 23 -10.84 9.04 5.30
CA GLU A 23 -11.96 9.09 6.24
C GLU A 23 -11.52 9.47 7.66
N TYR A 24 -10.32 9.06 8.07
CA TYR A 24 -9.77 9.39 9.39
C TYR A 24 -8.93 10.67 9.42
N GLY A 25 -8.92 11.43 8.33
CA GLY A 25 -8.24 12.72 8.28
C GLY A 25 -6.72 12.63 8.17
N LEU A 26 -6.15 11.51 7.79
CA LEU A 26 -4.72 11.36 7.55
C LEU A 26 -4.37 11.86 6.15
N GLU A 27 -3.13 12.31 5.98
CA GLU A 27 -2.63 12.61 4.64
C GLU A 27 -2.54 11.34 3.81
N THR A 28 -2.73 11.45 2.50
CA THR A 28 -2.63 10.33 1.56
C THR A 28 -1.67 10.69 0.43
N GLY A 29 -1.08 9.67 -0.19
CA GLY A 29 -0.16 9.87 -1.31
C GLY A 29 0.33 8.53 -1.86
N GLY A 30 1.41 8.58 -2.60
CA GLY A 30 2.04 7.41 -3.18
C GLY A 30 2.28 7.58 -4.68
N TRP A 31 2.84 6.52 -5.28
CA TRP A 31 3.19 6.48 -6.69
C TRP A 31 2.28 5.51 -7.42
N MET A 32 1.77 5.93 -8.58
CA MET A 32 1.05 5.07 -9.53
C MET A 32 1.90 4.85 -10.78
N PRO A 33 1.65 3.78 -11.54
CA PRO A 33 2.30 3.61 -12.84
C PRO A 33 2.00 4.79 -13.77
N LYS A 34 2.86 5.00 -14.77
CA LYS A 34 2.64 6.00 -15.80
C LYS A 34 1.27 5.78 -16.45
N GLY A 35 0.51 6.89 -16.62
CA GLY A 35 -0.86 6.83 -17.12
C GLY A 35 -1.90 6.55 -16.04
N PHE A 36 -1.50 6.46 -14.76
CA PHE A 36 -2.40 6.15 -13.64
C PHE A 36 -3.19 4.87 -13.84
N ILE A 37 -2.53 3.84 -14.40
CA ILE A 37 -3.19 2.59 -14.82
C ILE A 37 -3.51 1.71 -13.62
N THR A 38 -4.73 1.17 -13.60
CA THR A 38 -5.19 0.15 -12.65
C THR A 38 -5.82 -1.02 -13.39
N GLN A 39 -6.25 -2.05 -12.67
CA GLN A 39 -6.97 -3.19 -13.26
C GLN A 39 -8.30 -2.79 -13.92
N SER A 40 -8.90 -1.69 -13.49
CA SER A 40 -10.13 -1.16 -14.09
C SER A 40 -9.86 -0.05 -15.11
N GLY A 41 -8.61 0.16 -15.51
CA GLY A 41 -8.19 1.18 -16.45
C GLY A 41 -7.53 2.38 -15.78
N PRO A 42 -7.28 3.47 -16.53
CA PRO A 42 -6.67 4.67 -15.98
C PRO A 42 -7.57 5.38 -14.97
N HIS A 43 -6.97 5.85 -13.87
CA HIS A 43 -7.65 6.63 -12.83
C HIS A 43 -6.86 7.90 -12.48
N PRO A 44 -6.74 8.85 -13.42
CA PRO A 44 -6.04 10.11 -13.12
C PRO A 44 -6.78 10.95 -12.07
N ASP A 45 -8.08 10.74 -11.89
CA ASP A 45 -8.89 11.36 -10.84
C ASP A 45 -8.37 11.05 -9.43
N TRP A 46 -7.80 9.86 -9.22
CA TRP A 46 -7.23 9.49 -7.92
C TRP A 46 -6.00 10.31 -7.56
N ALA A 47 -5.27 10.84 -8.54
CA ALA A 47 -4.12 11.69 -8.26
C ALA A 47 -4.52 12.93 -7.45
N GLY A 48 -5.58 13.62 -7.87
CA GLY A 48 -6.12 14.76 -7.12
C GLY A 48 -6.80 14.37 -5.82
N GLN A 49 -7.52 13.25 -5.83
CA GLN A 49 -8.30 12.81 -4.69
C GLN A 49 -7.41 12.31 -3.52
N TYR A 50 -6.30 11.64 -3.83
CA TYR A 50 -5.42 11.03 -2.83
C TYR A 50 -3.99 11.57 -2.83
N GLY A 51 -3.69 12.61 -3.62
CA GLY A 51 -2.36 13.19 -3.69
C GLY A 51 -1.32 12.27 -4.31
N LEU A 52 -1.70 11.51 -5.32
CA LEU A 52 -0.83 10.53 -5.95
C LEU A 52 0.04 11.14 -7.02
N GLN A 53 1.24 10.60 -7.19
CA GLN A 53 2.19 11.00 -8.21
C GLN A 53 2.29 9.94 -9.29
N GLU A 54 2.46 10.39 -10.53
CA GLU A 54 2.66 9.50 -11.67
C GLU A 54 4.13 9.12 -11.78
N HIS A 55 4.41 7.81 -11.82
CA HIS A 55 5.76 7.31 -12.07
C HIS A 55 6.09 7.42 -13.56
N THR A 56 7.37 7.48 -13.90
CA THR A 56 7.82 7.56 -15.30
C THR A 56 7.64 6.23 -16.05
N SER A 57 7.48 5.11 -15.33
CA SER A 57 7.27 3.79 -15.91
C SER A 57 5.80 3.38 -15.84
N PRO A 58 5.24 2.75 -16.90
CA PRO A 58 3.91 2.17 -16.83
C PRO A 58 3.86 0.83 -16.10
N LYS A 59 5.01 0.26 -15.73
CA LYS A 59 5.10 -1.02 -15.03
C LYS A 59 4.81 -0.84 -13.54
N TYR A 60 4.30 -1.90 -12.90
CA TYR A 60 3.95 -1.86 -11.48
C TYR A 60 5.18 -1.91 -10.56
N SER A 61 6.22 -2.65 -10.94
CA SER A 61 7.39 -2.85 -10.09
C SER A 61 8.09 -1.54 -9.68
N PRO A 62 8.41 -0.61 -10.60
CA PRO A 62 9.07 0.64 -10.20
C PRO A 62 8.25 1.47 -9.20
N ARG A 63 6.92 1.55 -9.36
CA ARG A 63 6.09 2.31 -8.40
C ARG A 63 6.02 1.61 -7.05
N THR A 64 6.04 0.27 -7.02
CA THR A 64 6.09 -0.51 -5.78
C THR A 64 7.36 -0.19 -5.01
N PHE A 65 8.50 -0.18 -5.69
CA PHE A 65 9.78 0.17 -5.06
C PHE A 65 9.78 1.62 -4.57
N ALA A 66 9.24 2.56 -5.36
CA ALA A 66 9.16 3.97 -4.96
C ALA A 66 8.30 4.15 -3.69
N ASN A 67 7.18 3.45 -3.58
CA ASN A 67 6.32 3.53 -2.40
C ASN A 67 7.01 2.99 -1.16
N VAL A 68 7.73 1.88 -1.27
CA VAL A 68 8.50 1.34 -0.14
C VAL A 68 9.61 2.31 0.25
N ARG A 69 10.34 2.85 -0.71
CA ARG A 69 11.43 3.79 -0.47
C ARG A 69 10.96 5.03 0.29
N ASP A 70 9.80 5.57 -0.09
CA ASP A 70 9.29 6.84 0.44
C ASP A 70 8.51 6.70 1.76
N SER A 71 8.36 5.48 2.26
CA SER A 71 7.69 5.20 3.53
C SER A 71 8.67 4.90 4.64
N ASP A 72 8.19 4.93 5.89
CA ASP A 72 8.93 4.48 7.06
C ASP A 72 8.76 2.99 7.32
N GLY A 73 7.70 2.40 6.79
CA GLY A 73 7.43 0.98 6.91
C GLY A 73 6.26 0.57 6.04
N THR A 74 6.11 -0.73 5.84
CA THR A 74 5.08 -1.30 4.97
C THR A 74 4.26 -2.34 5.71
N ILE A 75 2.93 -2.28 5.56
CA ILE A 75 2.03 -3.36 5.97
C ILE A 75 1.55 -4.05 4.70
N ARG A 76 1.68 -5.39 4.67
CA ARG A 76 1.10 -6.21 3.60
C ARG A 76 -0.14 -6.91 4.13
N PHE A 77 -1.29 -6.60 3.56
CA PHE A 77 -2.56 -7.27 3.87
C PHE A 77 -2.86 -8.30 2.80
N ALA A 78 -2.94 -9.57 3.17
CA ALA A 78 -3.19 -10.60 2.18
C ALA A 78 -3.78 -11.86 2.78
N PHE A 79 -4.42 -12.66 1.93
CA PHE A 79 -4.68 -14.08 2.19
C PHE A 79 -3.58 -14.94 1.58
N ASP A 80 -2.98 -14.49 0.46
CA ASP A 80 -1.90 -15.17 -0.24
C ASP A 80 -0.71 -14.24 -0.41
N PHE A 81 0.40 -14.54 0.27
CA PHE A 81 1.64 -13.77 0.20
C PHE A 81 2.60 -14.26 -0.90
N ASN A 82 2.19 -15.24 -1.71
CA ASN A 82 3.04 -15.82 -2.75
C ASN A 82 2.74 -15.30 -4.15
N SER A 83 1.80 -14.37 -4.31
CA SER A 83 1.52 -13.77 -5.61
C SER A 83 2.71 -12.92 -6.08
N ALA A 84 2.76 -12.64 -7.39
CA ALA A 84 3.85 -11.85 -7.97
C ALA A 84 3.95 -10.46 -7.34
N GLY A 85 2.80 -9.84 -7.05
CA GLY A 85 2.75 -8.51 -6.41
C GLY A 85 3.36 -8.53 -5.01
N GLU A 86 3.02 -9.51 -4.18
CA GLU A 86 3.56 -9.62 -2.83
C GLU A 86 5.05 -9.94 -2.84
N ARG A 87 5.51 -10.77 -3.77
CA ARG A 87 6.95 -11.03 -3.92
C ARG A 87 7.72 -9.78 -4.35
N CYS A 88 7.13 -8.97 -5.23
CA CYS A 88 7.73 -7.70 -5.66
C CYS A 88 7.85 -6.73 -4.48
N THR A 89 6.80 -6.59 -3.68
CA THR A 89 6.81 -5.75 -2.50
C THR A 89 7.88 -6.20 -1.50
N LEU A 90 8.01 -7.50 -1.27
CA LEU A 90 9.02 -8.04 -0.36
C LEU A 90 10.44 -7.73 -0.83
N LYS A 91 10.69 -7.84 -2.13
CA LYS A 91 12.00 -7.46 -2.70
C LYS A 91 12.33 -6.00 -2.46
N ALA A 92 11.35 -5.11 -2.60
CA ALA A 92 11.53 -3.68 -2.32
C ALA A 92 11.85 -3.44 -0.84
N ILE A 93 11.13 -4.11 0.06
CA ILE A 93 11.36 -4.02 1.50
C ILE A 93 12.79 -4.46 1.85
N GLU A 94 13.25 -5.56 1.27
CA GLU A 94 14.60 -6.07 1.48
C GLU A 94 15.66 -5.11 0.95
N GLN A 95 15.41 -4.50 -0.21
CA GLN A 95 16.36 -3.56 -0.82
C GLN A 95 16.53 -2.31 0.03
N TYR A 96 15.46 -1.72 0.53
CA TYR A 96 15.50 -0.49 1.31
C TYR A 96 15.64 -0.73 2.81
N LYS A 97 15.62 -1.99 3.25
CA LYS A 97 15.79 -2.39 4.66
C LYS A 97 14.84 -1.65 5.61
N LYS A 98 13.58 -1.54 5.18
CA LYS A 98 12.54 -0.89 5.99
C LYS A 98 11.79 -1.91 6.84
N PRO A 99 11.26 -1.50 8.01
CA PRO A 99 10.36 -2.37 8.78
C PRO A 99 9.14 -2.77 7.95
N HIS A 100 8.68 -4.01 8.15
CA HIS A 100 7.42 -4.45 7.53
C HIS A 100 6.72 -5.45 8.46
N ILE A 101 5.42 -5.57 8.24
CA ILE A 101 4.61 -6.59 8.90
C ILE A 101 3.63 -7.16 7.88
N ASP A 102 3.45 -8.48 7.93
CA ASP A 102 2.52 -9.20 7.09
C ASP A 102 1.29 -9.54 7.91
N ILE A 103 0.13 -9.06 7.50
CA ILE A 103 -1.13 -9.29 8.19
C ILE A 103 -2.00 -10.22 7.33
N ASN A 104 -2.22 -11.43 7.84
CA ASN A 104 -3.22 -12.32 7.25
C ASN A 104 -4.59 -11.77 7.61
N LEU A 105 -5.47 -11.61 6.61
CA LEU A 105 -6.79 -11.01 6.81
C LEU A 105 -7.73 -11.84 7.69
N ASN A 106 -7.34 -13.08 8.02
CA ASN A 106 -8.07 -13.94 8.97
C ASN A 106 -7.65 -13.70 10.43
N LEU A 107 -6.64 -12.87 10.68
CA LEU A 107 -6.18 -12.59 12.04
C LEU A 107 -7.23 -11.79 12.83
N ASN A 108 -7.58 -12.24 14.03
CA ASN A 108 -8.66 -11.62 14.82
C ASN A 108 -8.26 -10.30 15.49
N ASN A 109 -7.01 -10.19 15.93
CA ASN A 109 -6.53 -9.01 16.67
C ASN A 109 -5.63 -8.11 15.83
N LYS A 110 -5.89 -8.02 14.51
CA LYS A 110 -5.00 -7.29 13.60
C LYS A 110 -4.86 -5.80 13.91
N VAL A 111 -5.90 -5.18 14.43
CA VAL A 111 -5.83 -3.74 14.79
C VAL A 111 -4.81 -3.51 15.89
N ASP A 112 -4.83 -4.35 16.93
CA ASP A 112 -3.90 -4.24 18.06
C ASP A 112 -2.46 -4.52 17.63
N VAL A 113 -2.26 -5.53 16.79
CA VAL A 113 -0.95 -5.89 16.25
C VAL A 113 -0.37 -4.75 15.43
N ILE A 114 -1.18 -4.15 14.57
CA ILE A 114 -0.76 -3.03 13.72
C ILE A 114 -0.38 -1.81 14.57
N ALA A 115 -1.23 -1.45 15.54
CA ALA A 115 -1.00 -0.29 16.40
C ALA A 115 0.31 -0.43 17.19
N GLU A 116 0.57 -1.61 17.76
CA GLU A 116 1.80 -1.88 18.48
C GLU A 116 3.02 -1.78 17.57
N TRP A 117 2.93 -2.31 16.35
CA TRP A 117 4.03 -2.29 15.39
C TRP A 117 4.34 -0.86 14.93
N ILE A 118 3.32 -0.03 14.65
CA ILE A 118 3.49 1.37 14.27
C ILE A 118 4.21 2.13 15.38
N GLU A 119 3.81 1.92 16.62
CA GLU A 119 4.43 2.57 17.76
C GLU A 119 5.87 2.11 17.96
N ARG A 120 6.12 0.81 17.89
CA ARG A 120 7.46 0.22 18.08
C ARG A 120 8.49 0.79 17.11
N TYR A 121 8.13 0.99 15.87
CA TYR A 121 9.04 1.48 14.83
C TYR A 121 8.88 2.97 14.51
N SER A 122 8.05 3.68 15.28
CA SER A 122 7.81 5.13 15.12
C SER A 122 7.42 5.49 13.69
N ILE A 123 6.51 4.73 13.10
CA ILE A 123 6.09 4.91 11.72
C ILE A 123 5.24 6.19 11.62
N GLU A 124 5.66 7.12 10.78
CA GLU A 124 4.90 8.34 10.46
C GLU A 124 4.26 8.24 9.07
N THR A 125 5.00 7.73 8.09
CA THR A 125 4.50 7.46 6.74
C THR A 125 4.44 5.96 6.53
N LEU A 126 3.23 5.44 6.35
CA LEU A 126 2.97 4.02 6.23
C LEU A 126 2.58 3.67 4.80
N ASN A 127 3.27 2.70 4.22
CA ASN A 127 2.91 2.14 2.93
C ASN A 127 1.96 0.95 3.14
N ILE A 128 0.81 0.98 2.47
CA ILE A 128 -0.16 -0.11 2.47
C ILE A 128 -0.03 -0.88 1.17
N ALA A 129 0.16 -2.18 1.28
CA ALA A 129 0.23 -3.10 0.15
C ALA A 129 -0.58 -4.35 0.43
N GLY A 130 -0.67 -5.26 -0.52
CA GLY A 130 -1.35 -6.52 -0.32
C GLY A 130 -2.03 -7.03 -1.59
N ASN A 131 -2.92 -8.01 -1.42
CA ASN A 131 -3.60 -8.61 -2.55
C ASN A 131 -4.51 -7.60 -3.26
N SER A 132 -4.51 -7.66 -4.58
CA SER A 132 -5.46 -6.91 -5.39
C SER A 132 -6.82 -7.63 -5.42
N GLU A 133 -7.88 -6.92 -5.84
CA GLU A 133 -9.18 -7.53 -6.07
C GLU A 133 -9.11 -8.66 -7.10
N ARG A 134 -8.17 -8.57 -8.03
CA ARG A 134 -7.94 -9.62 -9.03
C ARG A 134 -7.43 -10.91 -8.41
N THR A 135 -6.62 -10.81 -7.36
CA THR A 135 -6.08 -11.97 -6.63
C THR A 135 -7.11 -12.50 -5.64
N TYR A 136 -7.75 -11.59 -4.88
CA TYR A 136 -8.78 -11.96 -3.90
C TYR A 136 -9.94 -10.97 -3.96
N SER A 137 -11.08 -11.42 -4.46
CA SER A 137 -12.30 -10.62 -4.53
C SER A 137 -12.77 -10.20 -3.13
N GLY A 138 -13.19 -8.95 -2.99
CA GLY A 138 -13.70 -8.42 -1.74
C GLY A 138 -12.66 -7.83 -0.80
N ILE A 139 -11.37 -7.87 -1.15
CA ILE A 139 -10.31 -7.35 -0.26
C ILE A 139 -10.36 -5.82 -0.11
N THR A 140 -10.92 -5.10 -1.06
CA THR A 140 -11.12 -3.65 -0.97
C THR A 140 -12.14 -3.29 0.09
N GLY A 141 -13.17 -4.09 0.22
CA GLY A 141 -14.21 -3.92 1.23
C GLY A 141 -13.85 -4.59 2.55
#